data_fc023e968f6f72039c60d5f5e0b9016d
#
_entry.id   fc023e968f6f72039c60d5f5e0b9016d
#
_cell.length_a   1.000
_cell.length_b   1.000
_cell.length_c   1.000
_cell.angle_alpha   90.00
_cell.angle_beta   90.00
_cell.angle_gamma   90.00
#
_symmetry.space_group_name_H-M   'P 1'
#
loop_
_entity.id
_entity.type
_entity.pdbx_description
1 polymer ?
#
loop_
_entity_poly.entity_id
_entity_poly.type
_entity_poly.pdbx_seq_one_letter_code
_entity_poly.pdbx_strand_id
1 'polypeptide(L)'
;MVEARHITRDVRIDQNRTTNLKEFVVDTLRRQTHTTTFRALDDVSFIAEKGSVTGLIGHNGAGKSTLLKIISGIYPPTSGSVALQGTLVPMLELGSGFDAELTGRENIFLNGAILGYPKDFLHDKAPEIIAYSELDRFIDRPLKTYSSGMLARLAFSIATVVQPDILIVDEILAVGDERFQRKSRARMLELMSGGATVLFVSHNLTQIRELCDRVIWLEHGRIRAQGDAKSLCDAYEREAAP
;
A
#
# COMPACT_ATOMS: atom_id res chain seq x y z
N MET A 1 -12.04 -5.04 10.37
CA MET A 1 -13.01 -4.13 9.71
C MET A 1 -12.33 -2.81 9.41
N VAL A 2 -12.58 -2.23 8.24
CA VAL A 2 -12.12 -0.89 7.84
C VAL A 2 -13.33 -0.03 7.55
N GLU A 3 -13.43 1.12 8.19
CA GLU A 3 -14.50 2.10 7.95
C GLU A 3 -13.89 3.45 7.58
N ALA A 4 -14.20 3.94 6.38
CA ALA A 4 -13.88 5.26 5.89
C ALA A 4 -15.13 6.14 5.91
N ARG A 5 -15.06 7.33 6.52
CA ARG A 5 -16.17 8.26 6.64
C ARG A 5 -15.80 9.63 6.09
N HIS A 6 -16.45 10.04 5.01
CA HIS A 6 -16.34 11.36 4.39
C HIS A 6 -14.90 11.79 4.11
N ILE A 7 -14.07 10.85 3.61
CA ILE A 7 -12.66 11.09 3.34
C ILE A 7 -12.51 12.06 2.18
N THR A 8 -11.89 13.22 2.47
CA THR A 8 -11.49 14.20 1.46
C THR A 8 -9.98 14.42 1.58
N ARG A 9 -9.30 14.54 0.44
CA ARG A 9 -7.88 14.84 0.40
C ARG A 9 -7.57 15.89 -0.66
N ASP A 10 -7.18 17.07 -0.21
CA ASP A 10 -6.65 18.14 -1.02
C ASP A 10 -5.10 18.08 -1.02
N VAL A 11 -4.50 18.09 -2.18
CA VAL A 11 -3.04 18.11 -2.37
C VAL A 11 -2.66 19.47 -2.93
N ARG A 12 -1.75 20.16 -2.25
CA ARG A 12 -1.19 21.43 -2.71
C ARG A 12 -0.05 21.14 -3.67
N ILE A 13 -0.12 21.67 -4.86
CA ILE A 13 0.93 21.61 -5.88
C ILE A 13 1.54 22.99 -5.97
N ASP A 14 2.74 23.16 -5.43
CA ASP A 14 3.51 24.38 -5.62
C ASP A 14 4.13 24.34 -7.01
N GLN A 15 3.66 25.18 -7.93
CA GLN A 15 4.15 25.25 -9.31
C GLN A 15 5.56 25.82 -9.42
N ASN A 16 6.04 26.51 -8.38
CA ASN A 16 7.38 27.09 -8.34
C ASN A 16 8.28 26.30 -7.36
N ARG A 17 8.73 25.10 -7.73
CA ARG A 17 9.97 24.55 -7.17
C ARG A 17 11.13 25.28 -7.82
N THR A 18 11.45 26.50 -7.34
CA THR A 18 12.69 27.18 -7.66
C THR A 18 13.85 26.40 -7.03
N THR A 19 14.70 25.83 -7.87
CA THR A 19 15.93 25.11 -7.46
C THR A 19 17.05 26.07 -7.06
N ASN A 20 16.87 27.40 -7.19
CA ASN A 20 17.88 28.41 -6.91
C ASN A 20 17.44 29.36 -5.78
N LEU A 21 18.35 29.53 -4.80
CA LEU A 21 18.17 30.46 -3.66
C LEU A 21 17.84 31.90 -4.10
N LYS A 22 18.36 32.36 -5.25
CA LYS A 22 18.08 33.70 -5.81
C LYS A 22 16.63 33.85 -6.26
N GLU A 23 16.06 32.85 -6.91
CA GLU A 23 14.67 32.82 -7.36
C GLU A 23 13.72 32.73 -6.16
N PHE A 24 14.06 31.94 -5.14
CA PHE A 24 13.31 31.87 -3.89
C PHE A 24 13.15 33.23 -3.19
N VAL A 25 14.23 34.03 -3.13
CA VAL A 25 14.21 35.38 -2.53
C VAL A 25 13.34 36.34 -3.36
N VAL A 26 13.44 36.28 -4.70
CA VAL A 26 12.65 37.13 -5.61
C VAL A 26 11.16 36.78 -5.55
N ASP A 27 10.81 35.50 -5.53
CA ASP A 27 9.42 35.02 -5.48
C ASP A 27 8.78 35.32 -4.10
N THR A 28 9.56 35.21 -3.03
CA THR A 28 9.13 35.60 -1.66
C THR A 28 8.81 37.08 -1.58
N LEU A 29 9.61 37.93 -2.23
CA LEU A 29 9.39 39.39 -2.30
C LEU A 29 8.19 39.76 -3.18
N ARG A 30 7.90 38.96 -4.23
CA ARG A 30 6.78 39.20 -5.15
C ARG A 30 5.43 38.64 -4.66
N ARG A 31 5.37 37.91 -3.53
CA ARG A 31 4.14 37.25 -3.01
C ARG A 31 3.35 36.45 -4.05
N GLN A 32 3.99 35.94 -5.10
CA GLN A 32 3.34 35.13 -6.15
C GLN A 32 3.63 33.64 -5.95
N THR A 33 3.16 33.06 -4.83
CA THR A 33 3.06 31.60 -4.74
C THR A 33 1.76 31.18 -5.41
N HIS A 34 1.84 30.78 -6.68
CA HIS A 34 0.72 30.11 -7.33
C HIS A 34 0.64 28.67 -6.80
N THR A 35 -0.03 28.51 -5.67
CA THR A 35 -0.36 27.17 -5.14
C THR A 35 -1.66 26.73 -5.77
N THR A 36 -1.60 25.69 -6.61
CA THR A 36 -2.81 25.03 -7.13
C THR A 36 -3.19 23.91 -6.21
N THR A 37 -4.44 23.89 -5.73
CA THR A 37 -4.97 22.80 -4.92
C THR A 37 -5.66 21.79 -5.84
N PHE A 38 -5.22 20.55 -5.81
CA PHE A 38 -5.85 19.42 -6.50
C PHE A 38 -6.59 18.56 -5.49
N ARG A 39 -7.87 18.28 -5.72
CA ARG A 39 -8.65 17.38 -4.88
C ARG A 39 -8.47 15.94 -5.36
N ALA A 40 -7.67 15.18 -4.61
CA ALA A 40 -7.36 13.79 -4.93
C ALA A 40 -8.46 12.81 -4.49
N LEU A 41 -9.17 13.14 -3.39
CA LEU A 41 -10.35 12.40 -2.91
C LEU A 41 -11.40 13.41 -2.46
N ASP A 42 -12.67 13.11 -2.72
CA ASP A 42 -13.79 13.97 -2.47
C ASP A 42 -14.99 13.15 -1.91
N ASP A 43 -15.17 13.26 -0.59
CA ASP A 43 -16.28 12.65 0.16
C ASP A 43 -16.40 11.12 0.00
N VAL A 44 -15.29 10.39 0.14
CA VAL A 44 -15.25 8.93 0.02
C VAL A 44 -15.68 8.28 1.33
N SER A 45 -16.76 7.47 1.29
CA SER A 45 -17.29 6.73 2.45
C SER A 45 -17.59 5.28 2.10
N PHE A 46 -17.03 4.32 2.85
CA PHE A 46 -17.32 2.89 2.70
C PHE A 46 -16.96 2.10 3.94
N ILE A 47 -17.43 0.85 3.98
CA ILE A 47 -17.09 -0.15 4.99
C ILE A 47 -16.59 -1.40 4.28
N ALA A 48 -15.39 -1.87 4.67
CA ALA A 48 -14.90 -3.21 4.36
C ALA A 48 -15.12 -4.09 5.60
N GLU A 49 -16.03 -5.05 5.46
CA GLU A 49 -16.45 -5.92 6.55
C GLU A 49 -15.32 -6.82 7.02
N LYS A 50 -15.38 -7.27 8.28
CA LYS A 50 -14.38 -8.18 8.83
C LYS A 50 -14.31 -9.48 8.00
N GLY A 51 -13.10 -9.84 7.59
CA GLY A 51 -12.84 -11.07 6.82
C GLY A 51 -13.26 -11.01 5.36
N SER A 52 -13.73 -9.86 4.84
CA SER A 52 -14.07 -9.70 3.42
C SER A 52 -12.86 -9.24 2.60
N VAL A 53 -12.86 -9.60 1.32
CA VAL A 53 -11.90 -9.10 0.33
C VAL A 53 -12.59 -8.04 -0.53
N THR A 54 -12.18 -6.78 -0.37
CA THR A 54 -12.74 -5.63 -1.09
C THR A 54 -11.75 -5.14 -2.14
N GLY A 55 -12.14 -5.22 -3.41
CA GLY A 55 -11.37 -4.71 -4.54
C GLY A 55 -11.56 -3.20 -4.74
N LEU A 56 -10.51 -2.50 -5.15
CA LEU A 56 -10.57 -1.10 -5.57
C LEU A 56 -10.26 -1.03 -7.06
N ILE A 57 -11.21 -0.58 -7.88
CA ILE A 57 -11.05 -0.37 -9.33
C ILE A 57 -11.22 1.09 -9.71
N GLY A 58 -10.75 1.45 -10.90
CA GLY A 58 -10.82 2.80 -11.46
C GLY A 58 -9.59 3.11 -12.30
N HIS A 59 -9.68 4.11 -13.16
CA HIS A 59 -8.58 4.52 -14.03
C HIS A 59 -7.36 5.04 -13.23
N ASN A 60 -6.23 5.23 -13.92
CA ASN A 60 -5.05 5.84 -13.32
C ASN A 60 -5.38 7.29 -12.91
N GLY A 61 -4.98 7.67 -11.68
CA GLY A 61 -5.34 8.97 -11.13
C GLY A 61 -6.74 9.04 -10.48
N ALA A 62 -7.52 7.96 -10.44
CA ALA A 62 -8.84 7.95 -9.78
C ALA A 62 -8.80 8.14 -8.26
N GLY A 63 -7.62 8.06 -7.62
CA GLY A 63 -7.44 8.26 -6.18
C GLY A 63 -7.18 6.97 -5.39
N LYS A 64 -7.09 5.79 -6.02
CA LYS A 64 -6.91 4.49 -5.35
C LYS A 64 -5.72 4.46 -4.38
N SER A 65 -4.52 4.74 -4.86
CA SER A 65 -3.31 4.73 -4.03
C SER A 65 -3.35 5.81 -2.93
N THR A 66 -3.96 6.97 -3.20
CA THR A 66 -4.16 8.03 -2.19
C THR A 66 -5.08 7.54 -1.07
N LEU A 67 -6.19 6.87 -1.42
CA LEU A 67 -7.11 6.28 -0.45
C LEU A 67 -6.43 5.23 0.42
N LEU A 68 -5.68 4.31 -0.20
CA LEU A 68 -4.95 3.29 0.54
C LEU A 68 -3.88 3.88 1.47
N LYS A 69 -3.15 4.92 1.04
CA LYS A 69 -2.18 5.63 1.90
C LYS A 69 -2.85 6.33 3.09
N ILE A 70 -4.06 6.84 2.93
CA ILE A 70 -4.83 7.41 4.04
C ILE A 70 -5.29 6.32 5.00
N ILE A 71 -5.81 5.20 4.50
CA ILE A 71 -6.22 4.08 5.34
C ILE A 71 -5.03 3.49 6.11
N SER A 72 -3.85 3.44 5.48
CA SER A 72 -2.60 3.00 6.11
C SER A 72 -2.01 4.00 7.10
N GLY A 73 -2.60 5.20 7.27
CA GLY A 73 -2.06 6.23 8.14
C GLY A 73 -0.81 6.94 7.60
N ILE A 74 -0.38 6.66 6.36
CA ILE A 74 0.77 7.31 5.72
C ILE A 74 0.45 8.79 5.43
N TYR A 75 -0.78 9.07 4.99
CA TYR A 75 -1.26 10.43 4.78
C TYR A 75 -2.46 10.75 5.67
N PRO A 76 -2.50 11.90 6.34
CA PRO A 76 -3.71 12.36 6.99
C PRO A 76 -4.75 12.78 5.93
N PRO A 77 -6.04 12.54 6.12
CA PRO A 77 -7.08 13.13 5.29
C PRO A 77 -7.16 14.65 5.56
N THR A 78 -7.67 15.45 4.60
CA THR A 78 -7.99 16.87 4.80
C THR A 78 -9.24 17.01 5.67
N SER A 79 -10.22 16.12 5.47
CA SER A 79 -11.42 15.96 6.31
C SER A 79 -11.90 14.53 6.30
N GLY A 80 -12.76 14.17 7.24
CA GLY A 80 -13.25 12.81 7.42
C GLY A 80 -12.39 12.01 8.39
N SER A 81 -12.66 10.72 8.53
CA SER A 81 -11.96 9.82 9.46
C SER A 81 -11.90 8.39 8.94
N VAL A 82 -10.86 7.66 9.38
CA VAL A 82 -10.71 6.22 9.16
C VAL A 82 -10.72 5.53 10.52
N ALA A 83 -11.55 4.49 10.66
CA ALA A 83 -11.55 3.62 11.82
C ALA A 83 -11.10 2.22 11.40
N LEU A 84 -10.11 1.68 12.12
CA LEU A 84 -9.56 0.34 11.88
C LEU A 84 -9.81 -0.52 13.12
N GLN A 85 -10.22 -1.77 12.93
CA GLN A 85 -10.35 -2.75 14.00
C GLN A 85 -9.37 -3.89 13.75
N GLY A 86 -8.29 -3.89 14.53
CA GLY A 86 -7.20 -4.87 14.46
C GLY A 86 -5.90 -4.32 13.88
N THR A 87 -4.92 -5.21 13.72
CA THR A 87 -3.58 -4.90 13.20
C THR A 87 -3.60 -4.77 11.68
N LEU A 88 -3.06 -3.68 11.16
CA LEU A 88 -2.96 -3.39 9.73
C LEU A 88 -1.55 -3.68 9.22
N VAL A 89 -1.44 -4.42 8.12
CA VAL A 89 -0.19 -4.56 7.36
C VAL A 89 -0.39 -3.99 5.94
N PRO A 90 0.21 -2.81 5.64
CA PRO A 90 0.17 -2.24 4.31
C PRO A 90 1.30 -2.80 3.44
N MET A 91 0.96 -3.40 2.31
CA MET A 91 1.93 -3.85 1.30
C MET A 91 2.07 -2.85 0.14
N LEU A 92 1.91 -1.56 0.45
CA LEU A 92 1.95 -0.49 -0.56
C LEU A 92 3.36 -0.08 -0.95
N GLU A 93 4.26 -0.09 0.01
CA GLU A 93 5.64 0.40 -0.14
C GLU A 93 6.59 -0.54 0.62
N LEU A 94 6.67 -1.80 0.15
CA LEU A 94 7.55 -2.80 0.76
C LEU A 94 9.00 -2.32 0.78
N GLY A 95 9.61 -2.34 1.98
CA GLY A 95 10.98 -1.87 2.19
C GLY A 95 11.12 -0.35 2.31
N SER A 96 10.02 0.41 2.31
CA SER A 96 10.08 1.81 2.74
C SER A 96 10.55 1.86 4.19
N GLY A 97 11.56 2.69 4.46
CA GLY A 97 12.20 2.74 5.78
C GLY A 97 13.39 1.78 5.96
N PHE A 98 13.84 1.07 4.91
CA PHE A 98 15.12 0.40 4.93
C PHE A 98 16.27 1.42 4.98
N ASP A 99 17.26 1.14 5.84
CA ASP A 99 18.53 1.87 5.86
C ASP A 99 19.58 1.07 5.07
N ALA A 100 20.11 1.67 4.01
CA ALA A 100 21.07 1.03 3.11
C ALA A 100 22.42 0.74 3.77
N GLU A 101 22.78 1.47 4.83
CA GLU A 101 24.05 1.27 5.55
C GLU A 101 23.95 0.14 6.58
N LEU A 102 22.76 -0.20 7.04
CA LEU A 102 22.52 -1.31 7.95
C LEU A 102 22.49 -2.65 7.22
N THR A 103 22.81 -3.72 7.95
CA THR A 103 22.70 -5.11 7.46
C THR A 103 21.23 -5.51 7.23
N GLY A 104 21.02 -6.61 6.49
CA GLY A 104 19.68 -7.18 6.34
C GLY A 104 19.06 -7.57 7.68
N ARG A 105 19.86 -8.11 8.60
CA ARG A 105 19.43 -8.47 9.96
C ARG A 105 18.98 -7.24 10.76
N GLU A 106 19.75 -6.15 10.75
CA GLU A 106 19.37 -4.91 11.43
C GLU A 106 18.13 -4.28 10.81
N ASN A 107 17.98 -4.37 9.49
CA ASN A 107 16.78 -3.90 8.80
C ASN A 107 15.52 -4.73 9.12
N ILE A 108 15.64 -6.03 9.48
CA ILE A 108 14.50 -6.80 10.00
C ILE A 108 13.94 -6.11 11.24
N PHE A 109 14.79 -5.69 12.17
CA PHE A 109 14.35 -5.03 13.41
C PHE A 109 13.85 -3.60 13.13
N LEU A 110 14.56 -2.84 12.29
CA LEU A 110 14.16 -1.48 11.94
C LEU A 110 12.80 -1.46 11.24
N ASN A 111 12.66 -2.23 10.18
CA ASN A 111 11.42 -2.25 9.39
C ASN A 111 10.26 -2.91 10.16
N GLY A 112 10.56 -3.97 10.92
CA GLY A 112 9.57 -4.59 11.79
C GLY A 112 9.04 -3.62 12.86
N ALA A 113 9.91 -2.77 13.44
CA ALA A 113 9.49 -1.73 14.37
C ALA A 113 8.62 -0.65 13.70
N ILE A 114 8.93 -0.25 12.46
CA ILE A 114 8.10 0.66 11.65
C ILE A 114 6.71 0.05 11.41
N LEU A 115 6.63 -1.27 11.18
CA LEU A 115 5.37 -2.00 11.04
C LEU A 115 4.65 -2.23 12.39
N GLY A 116 5.23 -1.78 13.50
CA GLY A 116 4.64 -1.87 14.84
C GLY A 116 4.86 -3.19 15.56
N TYR A 117 5.80 -4.03 15.10
CA TYR A 117 6.08 -5.30 15.75
C TYR A 117 6.94 -5.12 17.02
N PRO A 118 6.60 -5.78 18.14
CA PRO A 118 7.41 -5.76 19.36
C PRO A 118 8.80 -6.34 19.12
N LYS A 119 9.81 -5.81 19.84
CA LYS A 119 11.21 -6.26 19.70
C LYS A 119 11.39 -7.74 19.99
N ASP A 120 10.76 -8.27 21.04
CA ASP A 120 10.87 -9.67 21.42
C ASP A 120 10.25 -10.59 20.34
N PHE A 121 9.10 -10.19 19.78
CA PHE A 121 8.50 -10.87 18.63
C PHE A 121 9.45 -10.93 17.43
N LEU A 122 10.14 -9.82 17.13
CA LEU A 122 11.10 -9.78 16.01
C LEU A 122 12.31 -10.69 16.28
N HIS A 123 12.79 -10.78 17.52
CA HIS A 123 13.85 -11.72 17.87
C HIS A 123 13.43 -13.19 17.63
N ASP A 124 12.22 -13.55 18.02
CA ASP A 124 11.70 -14.89 17.83
C ASP A 124 11.47 -15.22 16.35
N LYS A 125 11.02 -14.23 15.57
CA LYS A 125 10.65 -14.38 14.15
C LYS A 125 11.78 -14.14 13.15
N ALA A 126 12.88 -13.51 13.56
CA ALA A 126 13.99 -13.23 12.67
C ALA A 126 14.53 -14.49 11.93
N PRO A 127 14.70 -15.67 12.57
CA PRO A 127 15.11 -16.87 11.84
C PRO A 127 14.13 -17.28 10.73
N GLU A 128 12.81 -17.17 10.98
CA GLU A 128 11.76 -17.47 10.01
C GLU A 128 11.80 -16.48 8.82
N ILE A 129 11.93 -15.19 9.13
CA ILE A 129 12.04 -14.11 8.11
C ILE A 129 13.24 -14.36 7.21
N ILE A 130 14.42 -14.68 7.80
CA ILE A 130 15.65 -14.93 7.07
C ILE A 130 15.50 -16.15 6.16
N ALA A 131 15.01 -17.26 6.70
CA ALA A 131 14.80 -18.50 5.94
C ALA A 131 13.78 -18.29 4.80
N TYR A 132 12.69 -17.54 5.05
CA TYR A 132 11.69 -17.25 4.04
C TYR A 132 12.25 -16.38 2.91
N SER A 133 13.06 -15.37 3.23
CA SER A 133 13.70 -14.48 2.24
C SER A 133 14.75 -15.19 1.38
N GLU A 134 15.28 -16.34 1.81
CA GLU A 134 16.38 -17.10 1.20
C GLU A 134 17.66 -16.25 1.07
N LEU A 135 17.92 -15.40 2.06
CA LEU A 135 19.05 -14.47 2.10
C LEU A 135 20.08 -14.82 3.17
N ASP A 136 20.08 -16.04 3.70
CA ASP A 136 20.94 -16.49 4.80
C ASP A 136 22.42 -16.09 4.63
N ARG A 137 22.96 -16.23 3.41
CA ARG A 137 24.37 -15.93 3.10
C ARG A 137 24.67 -14.42 3.00
N PHE A 138 23.63 -13.59 2.90
CA PHE A 138 23.76 -12.15 2.70
C PHE A 138 23.25 -11.35 3.88
N ILE A 139 22.54 -11.98 4.83
CA ILE A 139 21.78 -11.28 5.87
C ILE A 139 22.60 -10.34 6.74
N ASP A 140 23.89 -10.65 6.93
CA ASP A 140 24.83 -9.85 7.72
C ASP A 140 25.65 -8.86 6.87
N ARG A 141 25.25 -8.64 5.60
CA ARG A 141 25.82 -7.62 4.72
C ARG A 141 24.93 -6.38 4.66
N PRO A 142 25.53 -5.18 4.48
CA PRO A 142 24.75 -3.94 4.32
C PRO A 142 23.81 -4.00 3.11
N LEU A 143 22.60 -3.42 3.22
CA LEU A 143 21.59 -3.46 2.16
C LEU A 143 22.01 -2.75 0.88
N LYS A 144 22.94 -1.77 0.94
CA LYS A 144 23.51 -1.15 -0.27
C LYS A 144 24.18 -2.15 -1.22
N THR A 145 24.49 -3.37 -0.75
CA THR A 145 25.08 -4.44 -1.58
C THR A 145 24.03 -5.38 -2.17
N TYR A 146 22.74 -5.18 -1.83
CA TYR A 146 21.65 -6.03 -2.28
C TYR A 146 21.15 -5.60 -3.66
N SER A 147 20.71 -6.57 -4.47
CA SER A 147 19.93 -6.29 -5.66
C SER A 147 18.50 -5.85 -5.28
N SER A 148 17.80 -5.19 -6.21
CA SER A 148 16.38 -4.83 -6.01
C SER A 148 15.50 -6.03 -5.67
N GLY A 149 15.76 -7.20 -6.30
CA GLY A 149 15.08 -8.45 -5.98
C GLY A 149 15.36 -8.94 -4.55
N MET A 150 16.60 -8.83 -4.05
CA MET A 150 16.92 -9.19 -2.66
C MET A 150 16.24 -8.25 -1.66
N LEU A 151 16.21 -6.95 -1.93
CA LEU A 151 15.51 -5.98 -1.09
C LEU A 151 14.01 -6.30 -1.02
N ALA A 152 13.40 -6.56 -2.16
CA ALA A 152 11.99 -6.88 -2.25
C ALA A 152 11.63 -8.20 -1.53
N ARG A 153 12.49 -9.24 -1.65
CA ARG A 153 12.35 -10.52 -0.93
C ARG A 153 12.42 -10.32 0.58
N LEU A 154 13.38 -9.55 1.09
CA LEU A 154 13.51 -9.25 2.51
C LEU A 154 12.28 -8.49 3.03
N ALA A 155 11.89 -7.42 2.35
CA ALA A 155 10.75 -6.60 2.72
C ALA A 155 9.43 -7.39 2.76
N PHE A 156 9.20 -8.23 1.74
CA PHE A 156 8.04 -9.12 1.69
C PHE A 156 8.05 -10.12 2.85
N SER A 157 9.21 -10.71 3.17
CA SER A 157 9.35 -11.69 4.27
C SER A 157 9.04 -11.07 5.62
N ILE A 158 9.48 -9.82 5.87
CA ILE A 158 9.18 -9.09 7.10
C ILE A 158 7.68 -8.79 7.19
N ALA A 159 7.07 -8.28 6.11
CA ALA A 159 5.66 -7.89 6.10
C ALA A 159 4.70 -9.09 6.26
N THR A 160 5.10 -10.29 5.79
CA THR A 160 4.24 -11.48 5.79
C THR A 160 4.49 -12.47 6.91
N VAL A 161 5.37 -12.14 7.88
CA VAL A 161 5.67 -13.03 9.01
C VAL A 161 4.50 -13.14 10.02
N VAL A 162 3.61 -12.16 10.01
CA VAL A 162 2.40 -12.15 10.85
C VAL A 162 1.16 -12.52 10.04
N GLN A 163 0.10 -12.94 10.75
CA GLN A 163 -1.25 -13.00 10.24
C GLN A 163 -1.95 -11.68 10.64
N PRO A 164 -2.17 -10.72 9.71
CA PRO A 164 -2.79 -9.44 10.06
C PRO A 164 -4.31 -9.56 10.15
N ASP A 165 -4.96 -8.66 10.92
CA ASP A 165 -6.41 -8.49 10.89
C ASP A 165 -6.87 -7.76 9.62
N ILE A 166 -6.02 -6.83 9.12
CA ILE A 166 -6.29 -6.00 7.94
C ILE A 166 -5.04 -6.04 7.04
N LEU A 167 -5.25 -6.36 5.77
CA LEU A 167 -4.22 -6.44 4.76
C LEU A 167 -4.53 -5.50 3.61
N ILE A 168 -3.60 -4.63 3.27
CA ILE A 168 -3.71 -3.79 2.07
C ILE A 168 -2.69 -4.28 1.04
N VAL A 169 -3.19 -4.62 -0.16
CA VAL A 169 -2.39 -5.17 -1.26
C VAL A 169 -2.55 -4.29 -2.49
N ASP A 170 -1.45 -3.74 -2.99
CA ASP A 170 -1.42 -2.99 -4.25
C ASP A 170 -0.52 -3.73 -5.23
N GLU A 171 -1.10 -4.43 -6.20
CA GLU A 171 -0.48 -5.11 -7.37
C GLU A 171 0.87 -5.85 -7.17
N ILE A 172 1.39 -5.93 -5.93
CA ILE A 172 2.77 -6.32 -5.60
C ILE A 172 2.91 -7.84 -5.45
N LEU A 173 2.43 -8.63 -6.39
CA LEU A 173 2.68 -10.08 -6.39
C LEU A 173 3.90 -10.49 -7.23
N ALA A 174 4.57 -9.54 -7.89
CA ALA A 174 5.74 -9.78 -8.73
C ALA A 174 7.06 -9.45 -8.00
N VAL A 175 7.27 -10.01 -6.80
CA VAL A 175 8.48 -9.78 -5.99
C VAL A 175 9.55 -10.83 -6.28
N GLY A 176 10.78 -10.39 -6.61
CA GLY A 176 11.91 -11.29 -6.81
C GLY A 176 11.88 -12.03 -8.16
N ASP A 177 12.55 -13.18 -8.22
CA ASP A 177 12.55 -14.06 -9.38
C ASP A 177 11.26 -14.91 -9.47
N GLU A 178 11.09 -15.62 -10.57
CA GLU A 178 9.87 -16.43 -10.84
C GLU A 178 9.57 -17.45 -9.74
N ARG A 179 10.61 -18.05 -9.14
CA ARG A 179 10.45 -19.00 -8.03
C ARG A 179 9.91 -18.31 -6.80
N PHE A 180 10.47 -17.15 -6.44
CA PHE A 180 10.01 -16.39 -5.29
C PHE A 180 8.63 -15.77 -5.53
N GLN A 181 8.30 -15.37 -6.75
CA GLN A 181 6.95 -14.90 -7.13
C GLN A 181 5.89 -15.97 -6.87
N ARG A 182 6.15 -17.24 -7.23
CA ARG A 182 5.23 -18.34 -6.90
C ARG A 182 5.05 -18.52 -5.40
N LYS A 183 6.15 -18.46 -4.64
CA LYS A 183 6.16 -18.58 -3.17
C LYS A 183 5.41 -17.42 -2.50
N SER A 184 5.66 -16.18 -2.93
CA SER A 184 5.02 -14.99 -2.38
C SER A 184 3.53 -14.96 -2.71
N ARG A 185 3.13 -15.38 -3.93
CA ARG A 185 1.71 -15.51 -4.30
C ARG A 185 0.98 -16.53 -3.43
N ALA A 186 1.58 -17.69 -3.19
CA ALA A 186 0.99 -18.70 -2.31
C ALA A 186 0.79 -18.15 -0.88
N ARG A 187 1.80 -17.45 -0.35
CA ARG A 187 1.74 -16.82 0.98
C ARG A 187 0.65 -15.73 1.05
N MET A 188 0.52 -14.91 0.00
CA MET A 188 -0.54 -13.90 -0.07
C MET A 188 -1.93 -14.53 -0.06
N LEU A 189 -2.16 -15.57 -0.86
CA LEU A 189 -3.45 -16.29 -0.86
C LEU A 189 -3.75 -16.92 0.51
N GLU A 190 -2.74 -17.46 1.20
CA GLU A 190 -2.88 -17.96 2.57
C GLU A 190 -3.31 -16.85 3.55
N LEU A 191 -2.64 -15.67 3.51
CA LEU A 191 -2.99 -14.53 4.35
C LEU A 191 -4.40 -14.01 4.07
N MET A 192 -4.79 -13.94 2.80
CA MET A 192 -6.13 -13.50 2.39
C MET A 192 -7.22 -14.50 2.82
N SER A 193 -6.97 -15.81 2.69
CA SER A 193 -7.92 -16.86 3.10
C SER A 193 -7.96 -17.09 4.61
N GLY A 194 -6.98 -16.57 5.35
CA GLY A 194 -6.88 -16.70 6.81
C GLY A 194 -7.85 -15.85 7.61
N GLY A 195 -8.85 -15.21 6.97
CA GLY A 195 -9.88 -14.39 7.62
C GLY A 195 -9.49 -12.93 7.83
N ALA A 196 -8.40 -12.47 7.22
CA ALA A 196 -8.04 -11.06 7.19
C ALA A 196 -9.08 -10.23 6.40
N THR A 197 -9.30 -8.99 6.81
CA THR A 197 -10.01 -8.01 5.99
C THR A 197 -9.05 -7.46 4.95
N VAL A 198 -9.33 -7.62 3.67
CA VAL A 198 -8.39 -7.28 2.60
C VAL A 198 -8.91 -6.12 1.76
N LEU A 199 -8.07 -5.10 1.56
CA LEU A 199 -8.23 -4.10 0.52
C LEU A 199 -7.26 -4.42 -0.61
N PHE A 200 -7.77 -4.76 -1.78
CA PHE A 200 -7.01 -5.26 -2.91
C PHE A 200 -7.11 -4.35 -4.12
N VAL A 201 -5.98 -3.88 -4.63
CA VAL A 201 -5.90 -3.13 -5.88
C VAL A 201 -5.17 -3.97 -6.92
N SER A 202 -5.76 -4.11 -8.08
CA SER A 202 -5.10 -4.71 -9.25
C SER A 202 -5.64 -4.09 -10.53
N HIS A 203 -4.78 -3.97 -11.54
CA HIS A 203 -5.20 -3.63 -12.90
C HIS A 203 -5.77 -4.83 -13.66
N ASN A 204 -5.63 -6.02 -13.10
CA ASN A 204 -6.18 -7.25 -13.67
C ASN A 204 -7.57 -7.54 -13.11
N LEU A 205 -8.61 -7.20 -13.87
CA LEU A 205 -10.01 -7.41 -13.48
C LEU A 205 -10.37 -8.89 -13.26
N THR A 206 -9.66 -9.82 -13.91
CA THR A 206 -9.86 -11.25 -13.66
C THR A 206 -9.48 -11.60 -12.23
N GLN A 207 -8.37 -11.09 -11.72
CA GLN A 207 -7.98 -11.30 -10.32
C GLN A 207 -8.98 -10.66 -9.35
N ILE A 208 -9.48 -9.47 -9.67
CA ILE A 208 -10.51 -8.80 -8.85
C ILE A 208 -11.78 -9.67 -8.78
N ARG A 209 -12.24 -10.23 -9.93
CA ARG A 209 -13.43 -11.11 -9.98
C ARG A 209 -13.26 -12.42 -9.20
N GLU A 210 -12.04 -12.97 -9.20
CA GLU A 210 -11.74 -14.25 -8.57
C GLU A 210 -11.52 -14.12 -7.06
N LEU A 211 -10.91 -13.03 -6.60
CA LEU A 211 -10.43 -12.89 -5.23
C LEU A 211 -11.32 -11.99 -4.36
N CYS A 212 -12.11 -11.09 -4.94
CA CYS A 212 -12.86 -10.10 -4.19
C CYS A 212 -14.35 -10.48 -4.06
N ASP A 213 -14.89 -10.27 -2.85
CA ASP A 213 -16.32 -10.39 -2.59
C ASP A 213 -17.07 -9.14 -3.08
N ARG A 214 -16.45 -7.99 -2.87
CA ARG A 214 -17.01 -6.67 -3.18
C ARG A 214 -15.97 -5.81 -3.90
N VAL A 215 -16.46 -4.81 -4.61
CA VAL A 215 -15.64 -3.83 -5.31
C VAL A 215 -16.14 -2.43 -5.00
N ILE A 216 -15.19 -1.50 -4.88
CA ILE A 216 -15.40 -0.06 -4.85
C ILE A 216 -14.80 0.50 -6.14
N TRP A 217 -15.64 1.11 -6.96
CA TRP A 217 -15.22 1.80 -8.16
C TRP A 217 -14.99 3.28 -7.87
N LEU A 218 -13.74 3.69 -7.94
CA LEU A 218 -13.33 5.08 -7.78
C LEU A 218 -13.21 5.77 -9.15
N GLU A 219 -13.78 6.97 -9.23
CA GLU A 219 -13.69 7.84 -10.39
C GLU A 219 -13.54 9.29 -9.95
N HIS A 220 -12.49 9.97 -10.45
CA HIS A 220 -12.19 11.37 -10.12
C HIS A 220 -12.25 11.68 -8.60
N GLY A 221 -11.69 10.79 -7.80
CA GLY A 221 -11.63 10.94 -6.34
C GLY A 221 -12.92 10.64 -5.59
N ARG A 222 -13.98 10.19 -6.26
CA ARG A 222 -15.28 9.84 -5.66
C ARG A 222 -15.61 8.37 -5.85
N ILE A 223 -16.46 7.83 -5.00
CA ILE A 223 -17.05 6.51 -5.23
C ILE A 223 -18.16 6.67 -6.28
N ARG A 224 -17.95 6.06 -7.44
CA ARG A 224 -18.97 5.97 -8.49
C ARG A 224 -19.98 4.88 -8.19
N ALA A 225 -19.50 3.71 -7.75
CA ALA A 225 -20.34 2.58 -7.37
C ALA A 225 -19.59 1.68 -6.37
N GLN A 226 -20.34 0.95 -5.56
CA GLN A 226 -19.81 -0.10 -4.70
C GLN A 226 -20.80 -1.27 -4.64
N GLY A 227 -20.32 -2.51 -4.66
CA GLY A 227 -21.18 -3.68 -4.67
C GLY A 227 -20.46 -4.98 -5.00
N ASP A 228 -21.19 -5.93 -5.57
CA ASP A 228 -20.69 -7.24 -5.99
C ASP A 228 -19.55 -7.13 -7.00
N ALA A 229 -18.48 -7.91 -6.78
CA ALA A 229 -17.26 -7.79 -7.57
C ALA A 229 -17.48 -8.11 -9.06
N LYS A 230 -18.22 -9.18 -9.35
CA LYS A 230 -18.44 -9.61 -10.72
C LYS A 230 -19.26 -8.58 -11.51
N SER A 231 -20.38 -8.15 -10.92
CA SER A 231 -21.30 -7.19 -11.54
C SER A 231 -20.62 -5.85 -11.84
N LEU A 232 -19.81 -5.34 -10.91
CA LEU A 232 -19.12 -4.06 -11.09
C LEU A 232 -17.93 -4.15 -12.02
N CYS A 233 -17.17 -5.24 -12.04
CA CYS A 233 -16.13 -5.45 -13.02
C CYS A 233 -16.70 -5.51 -14.45
N ASP A 234 -17.83 -6.19 -14.65
CA ASP A 234 -18.49 -6.25 -15.96
C ASP A 234 -19.03 -4.89 -16.40
N ALA A 235 -19.53 -4.07 -15.45
CA ALA A 235 -19.94 -2.70 -15.74
C ALA A 235 -18.75 -1.81 -16.13
N TYR A 236 -17.64 -1.94 -15.38
CA TYR A 236 -16.41 -1.18 -15.63
C TYR A 236 -15.81 -1.51 -17.01
N GLU A 237 -15.75 -2.81 -17.39
CA GLU A 237 -15.25 -3.22 -18.71
C GLU A 237 -16.12 -2.69 -19.86
N ARG A 238 -17.43 -2.73 -19.72
CA ARG A 238 -18.35 -2.18 -20.73
C ARG A 238 -18.16 -0.70 -20.97
N GLU A 239 -17.80 0.05 -19.94
CA GLU A 239 -17.59 1.49 -20.05
C GLU A 239 -16.17 1.84 -20.51
N ALA A 240 -15.18 1.02 -20.19
CA ALA A 240 -13.81 1.17 -20.66
C ALA A 240 -13.62 0.66 -22.11
N ALA A 241 -14.60 -0.05 -22.66
CA ALA A 241 -14.59 -0.46 -24.07
C ALA A 241 -14.71 0.79 -24.96
N PRO A 242 -13.86 0.92 -26.01
CA PRO A 242 -13.82 2.08 -26.89
C PRO A 242 -15.09 2.25 -27.74
#